data_8fcddb1203837e273a929459deabcde6
#
_entry.id   8fcddb1203837e273a929459deabcde6
#
_cell.length_a   1.000
_cell.length_b   1.000
_cell.length_c   1.000
_cell.angle_alpha   90.00
_cell.angle_beta   90.00
_cell.angle_gamma   90.00
#
_symmetry.space_group_name_H-M   'P 1'
#
loop_
_entity.id
_entity.type
_entity.pdbx_description
1 polymer ?
#
loop_
_entity_poly.entity_id
_entity_poly.type
_entity_poly.pdbx_seq_one_letter_code
_entity_poly.pdbx_strand_id
1 'polypeptide(L)'
;MDLFVSLRLVLIDELAYGFGMRRSQSRQKQRDKKTGGASTRSQRYRRLQHRMTPQKIMTDDRVAALHETALHVLEDLGIKITHQGARDLLVKNGAVIDGDMVRLGREMVEDAIATAPKSMVLKAINPDRDLTLDQNSLIFTPSGGCPNVYDRLRGRRPGDAESYTEMAKLVQSFDVLHKMPVAPEPQDIPLHERHIFTNLIQMTYGDKPLGHYARGQAQTDQNFEMICHGLNLSDDAFKSNIWSSTVINSNSPRLLDDTMAQGLMDYARYQQLTIITPFCLSGAMAPITTEGALVLSHAEALAGITLTQMTNAGAPIAYGSFSSNVDMKSGSPAFGTPEHVRLQIGAGQLARHIGIPWRAAAGSASNVTDAQGAAENLMGIWGAIQAGANIILHSTGWLEGGLTVGFEKTITDLEQIQSMAELCQKMEQVELQSVFDDIASVQPGGHFFDTAETMARFAEAFYPPLVADLSNYGTWQDHGGLTAEERATTLWQDCLEHYKRPQHSLEIEDRLMPLVDRLKSEGGAAPLT
;
A
#
# COMPACT_ATOMS: atom_id res chain seq x y z
N MET A 1 -6.03 -46.79 29.94
CA MET A 1 -5.48 -45.72 29.10
C MET A 1 -6.03 -44.34 29.47
N ASP A 2 -7.16 -44.27 30.17
CA ASP A 2 -7.83 -43.00 30.53
C ASP A 2 -7.32 -42.29 31.80
N LEU A 3 -6.66 -43.02 32.71
CA LEU A 3 -6.16 -42.42 33.96
C LEU A 3 -4.86 -41.61 33.78
N PHE A 4 -4.05 -41.91 32.76
CA PHE A 4 -2.80 -41.19 32.46
C PHE A 4 -3.03 -39.90 31.72
N VAL A 5 -4.11 -39.78 30.96
CA VAL A 5 -4.47 -38.55 30.26
C VAL A 5 -5.05 -37.51 31.22
N SER A 6 -5.87 -37.98 32.20
CA SER A 6 -6.49 -37.11 33.22
C SER A 6 -5.46 -36.49 34.18
N LEU A 7 -4.44 -37.25 34.61
CA LEU A 7 -3.39 -36.72 35.48
C LEU A 7 -2.44 -35.72 34.79
N ARG A 8 -2.22 -35.86 33.44
CA ARG A 8 -1.42 -34.92 32.68
C ARG A 8 -2.11 -33.56 32.48
N LEU A 9 -3.43 -33.57 32.30
CA LEU A 9 -4.21 -32.33 32.17
C LEU A 9 -4.28 -31.53 33.46
N VAL A 10 -4.45 -32.19 34.61
CA VAL A 10 -4.51 -31.55 35.93
C VAL A 10 -3.15 -30.93 36.33
N LEU A 11 -2.03 -31.61 36.05
CA LEU A 11 -0.69 -31.06 36.34
C LEU A 11 -0.31 -29.87 35.43
N ILE A 12 -0.81 -29.84 34.20
CA ILE A 12 -0.60 -28.70 33.28
C ILE A 12 -1.43 -27.51 33.75
N ASP A 13 -2.65 -27.70 34.23
CA ASP A 13 -3.50 -26.63 34.75
C ASP A 13 -2.97 -26.04 36.07
N GLU A 14 -2.50 -26.86 37.03
CA GLU A 14 -1.93 -26.35 38.30
C GLU A 14 -0.61 -25.59 38.10
N LEU A 15 0.26 -26.04 37.19
CA LEU A 15 1.48 -25.29 36.81
C LEU A 15 1.14 -24.01 36.04
N ALA A 16 0.13 -24.03 35.19
CA ALA A 16 -0.34 -22.82 34.47
C ALA A 16 -0.98 -21.81 35.45
N TYR A 17 -1.73 -22.26 36.45
CA TYR A 17 -2.38 -21.37 37.43
C TYR A 17 -1.39 -20.73 38.40
N GLY A 18 -0.40 -21.47 38.90
CA GLY A 18 0.66 -20.94 39.79
C GLY A 18 1.59 -19.93 39.08
N PHE A 19 1.84 -20.12 37.80
CA PHE A 19 2.61 -19.16 36.94
C PHE A 19 1.77 -17.97 36.47
N GLY A 20 0.44 -18.14 36.30
CA GLY A 20 -0.46 -17.11 35.79
C GLY A 20 -0.63 -15.91 36.72
N MET A 21 -0.80 -16.12 38.02
CA MET A 21 -1.05 -15.04 38.99
C MET A 21 0.19 -14.18 39.30
N ARG A 22 1.38 -14.74 39.30
CA ARG A 22 2.62 -13.96 39.43
C ARG A 22 2.98 -13.22 38.14
N ARG A 23 2.50 -13.69 36.99
CA ARG A 23 2.72 -13.06 35.67
C ARG A 23 1.83 -11.84 35.42
N SER A 24 0.62 -11.73 35.98
CA SER A 24 -0.26 -10.59 35.69
C SER A 24 0.29 -9.28 36.23
N GLN A 25 0.84 -9.27 37.44
CA GLN A 25 1.44 -8.08 38.05
C GLN A 25 2.83 -7.71 37.48
N SER A 26 3.60 -8.71 37.03
CA SER A 26 4.89 -8.46 36.36
C SER A 26 4.69 -8.03 34.90
N ARG A 27 3.63 -8.51 34.22
CA ARG A 27 3.27 -8.10 32.85
C ARG A 27 2.79 -6.65 32.79
N GLN A 28 2.04 -6.16 33.79
CA GLN A 28 1.65 -4.75 33.85
C GLN A 28 2.88 -3.86 34.01
N LYS A 29 3.81 -4.19 34.91
CA LYS A 29 5.08 -3.46 35.09
C LYS A 29 6.08 -3.63 33.93
N GLN A 30 5.99 -4.75 33.17
CA GLN A 30 6.79 -4.95 31.96
C GLN A 30 6.19 -4.28 30.72
N ARG A 31 4.87 -4.09 30.64
CA ARG A 31 4.24 -3.28 29.59
C ARG A 31 4.74 -1.83 29.62
N ASP A 32 4.91 -1.25 30.82
CA ASP A 32 5.45 0.10 31.00
C ASP A 32 6.95 0.20 30.70
N LYS A 33 7.70 -0.93 30.76
CA LYS A 33 9.10 -1.00 30.31
C LYS A 33 9.27 -1.38 28.82
N LYS A 34 8.21 -1.86 28.15
CA LYS A 34 8.24 -2.38 26.78
C LYS A 34 8.11 -1.34 25.67
N THR A 35 8.05 -0.04 25.98
CA THR A 35 8.11 1.00 24.95
C THR A 35 9.40 0.96 24.13
N GLY A 36 10.48 0.43 24.67
CA GLY A 36 11.76 0.26 23.96
C GLY A 36 11.75 -0.89 22.91
N GLY A 37 11.17 -2.05 23.25
CA GLY A 37 11.16 -3.22 22.34
C GLY A 37 10.19 -3.09 21.17
N ALA A 38 9.02 -2.47 21.38
CA ALA A 38 8.08 -2.15 20.32
C ALA A 38 8.67 -1.13 19.33
N SER A 39 9.43 -0.15 19.82
CA SER A 39 10.11 0.86 19.02
C SER A 39 11.17 0.27 18.07
N THR A 40 11.99 -0.68 18.54
CA THR A 40 13.02 -1.31 17.69
C THR A 40 12.43 -2.23 16.63
N ARG A 41 11.30 -2.91 16.92
CA ARG A 41 10.61 -3.75 15.95
C ARG A 41 9.91 -2.93 14.89
N SER A 42 9.24 -1.84 15.25
CA SER A 42 8.67 -0.87 14.32
C SER A 42 9.70 -0.35 13.32
N GLN A 43 10.89 0.05 13.79
CA GLN A 43 11.95 0.55 12.90
C GLN A 43 12.39 -0.46 11.85
N ARG A 44 12.34 -1.77 12.13
CA ARG A 44 12.66 -2.82 11.14
C ARG A 44 11.69 -2.84 9.96
N TYR A 45 10.45 -2.34 10.13
CA TYR A 45 9.47 -2.32 9.07
C TYR A 45 9.59 -1.14 8.12
N ARG A 46 10.44 -0.15 8.40
CA ARG A 46 10.62 1.04 7.56
C ARG A 46 11.19 0.75 6.18
N ARG A 47 12.00 -0.31 6.05
CA ARG A 47 12.64 -0.71 4.79
C ARG A 47 12.56 -2.22 4.64
N LEU A 48 11.55 -2.67 3.92
CA LEU A 48 11.35 -4.08 3.63
C LEU A 48 11.87 -4.44 2.25
N GLN A 49 12.27 -5.70 2.10
CA GLN A 49 12.69 -6.27 0.83
C GLN A 49 12.07 -7.64 0.63
N HIS A 50 11.79 -8.01 -0.61
CA HIS A 50 11.39 -9.36 -0.94
C HIS A 50 12.50 -10.35 -0.58
N ARG A 51 12.11 -11.46 0.07
CA ARG A 51 12.98 -12.59 0.41
C ARG A 51 12.57 -13.87 -0.30
N MET A 52 11.40 -13.88 -0.89
CA MET A 52 10.86 -15.02 -1.62
C MET A 52 11.03 -14.79 -3.12
N THR A 53 11.32 -15.88 -3.85
CA THR A 53 11.35 -15.83 -5.31
C THR A 53 9.94 -15.63 -5.84
N PRO A 54 9.71 -14.63 -6.71
CA PRO A 54 8.39 -14.42 -7.30
C PRO A 54 7.89 -15.65 -8.06
N GLN A 55 6.61 -15.95 -7.90
CA GLN A 55 5.96 -17.08 -8.58
C GLN A 55 5.72 -16.76 -10.06
N LYS A 56 5.62 -17.81 -10.87
CA LYS A 56 5.28 -17.77 -12.29
C LYS A 56 4.04 -18.63 -12.55
N ILE A 57 3.07 -18.09 -13.28
CA ILE A 57 1.91 -18.84 -13.80
C ILE A 57 1.98 -19.03 -15.31
N MET A 58 2.90 -18.35 -15.97
CA MET A 58 3.16 -18.43 -17.41
C MET A 58 4.65 -18.70 -17.66
N THR A 59 4.96 -19.35 -18.78
CA THR A 59 6.33 -19.46 -19.28
C THR A 59 6.83 -18.09 -19.75
N ASP A 60 8.15 -17.90 -19.81
CA ASP A 60 8.72 -16.63 -20.26
C ASP A 60 8.36 -16.34 -21.74
N ASP A 61 8.28 -17.36 -22.61
CA ASP A 61 7.79 -17.22 -23.99
C ASP A 61 6.32 -16.75 -24.03
N ARG A 62 5.48 -17.23 -23.11
CA ARG A 62 4.09 -16.79 -23.04
C ARG A 62 3.98 -15.34 -22.59
N VAL A 63 4.78 -14.91 -21.63
CA VAL A 63 4.87 -13.50 -21.18
C VAL A 63 5.30 -12.61 -22.35
N ALA A 64 6.34 -13.01 -23.09
CA ALA A 64 6.77 -12.30 -24.29
C ALA A 64 5.65 -12.19 -25.34
N ALA A 65 4.91 -13.28 -25.58
CA ALA A 65 3.78 -13.25 -26.51
C ALA A 65 2.63 -12.32 -26.07
N LEU A 66 2.35 -12.20 -24.76
CA LEU A 66 1.37 -11.24 -24.24
C LEU A 66 1.87 -9.81 -24.43
N HIS A 67 3.15 -9.53 -24.17
CA HIS A 67 3.76 -8.23 -24.43
C HIS A 67 3.66 -7.84 -25.90
N GLU A 68 4.05 -8.75 -26.81
CA GLU A 68 3.91 -8.56 -28.26
C GLU A 68 2.46 -8.24 -28.68
N THR A 69 1.49 -8.98 -28.10
CA THR A 69 0.06 -8.73 -28.38
C THR A 69 -0.37 -7.34 -27.88
N ALA A 70 0.14 -6.89 -26.73
CA ALA A 70 -0.15 -5.55 -26.22
C ALA A 70 0.45 -4.45 -27.11
N LEU A 71 1.64 -4.64 -27.68
CA LEU A 71 2.22 -3.75 -28.67
C LEU A 71 1.36 -3.67 -29.95
N HIS A 72 0.88 -4.83 -30.45
CA HIS A 72 -0.06 -4.86 -31.59
C HIS A 72 -1.37 -4.11 -31.28
N VAL A 73 -1.91 -4.22 -30.04
CA VAL A 73 -3.09 -3.44 -29.65
C VAL A 73 -2.82 -1.94 -29.76
N LEU A 74 -1.65 -1.46 -29.38
CA LEU A 74 -1.29 -0.05 -29.44
C LEU A 74 -1.01 0.41 -30.89
N GLU A 75 -0.37 -0.44 -31.68
CA GLU A 75 0.02 -0.14 -33.06
C GLU A 75 -1.18 -0.16 -34.03
N ASP A 76 -2.02 -1.20 -33.94
CA ASP A 76 -3.11 -1.43 -34.91
C ASP A 76 -4.43 -0.79 -34.45
N LEU A 77 -4.79 -0.95 -33.17
CA LEU A 77 -6.06 -0.47 -32.63
C LEU A 77 -5.93 0.89 -31.94
N GLY A 78 -4.77 1.16 -31.32
CA GLY A 78 -4.50 2.39 -30.59
C GLY A 78 -5.26 2.53 -29.28
N ILE A 79 -5.13 3.69 -28.67
CA ILE A 79 -5.82 4.13 -27.46
C ILE A 79 -6.49 5.49 -27.71
N LYS A 80 -7.71 5.66 -27.24
CA LYS A 80 -8.38 6.95 -27.27
C LYS A 80 -7.77 7.88 -26.23
N ILE A 81 -7.30 9.06 -26.62
CA ILE A 81 -6.79 10.10 -25.73
C ILE A 81 -7.58 11.37 -25.98
N THR A 82 -8.36 11.83 -25.01
CA THR A 82 -9.20 13.01 -25.17
C THR A 82 -8.41 14.31 -25.03
N HIS A 83 -7.29 14.32 -24.31
CA HIS A 83 -6.46 15.48 -24.04
C HIS A 83 -5.68 15.94 -25.29
N GLN A 84 -6.01 17.13 -25.83
CA GLN A 84 -5.41 17.65 -27.07
C GLN A 84 -3.88 17.78 -26.98
N GLY A 85 -3.35 18.37 -25.90
CA GLY A 85 -1.91 18.56 -25.75
C GLY A 85 -1.12 17.24 -25.67
N ALA A 86 -1.73 16.17 -25.13
CA ALA A 86 -1.13 14.83 -25.14
C ALA A 86 -1.09 14.24 -26.56
N ARG A 87 -2.17 14.40 -27.34
CA ARG A 87 -2.20 14.00 -28.75
C ARG A 87 -1.14 14.73 -29.57
N ASP A 88 -1.07 16.05 -29.43
CA ASP A 88 -0.09 16.88 -30.16
C ASP A 88 1.35 16.47 -29.84
N LEU A 89 1.63 16.19 -28.56
CA LEU A 89 2.93 15.70 -28.12
C LEU A 89 3.28 14.35 -28.73
N LEU A 90 2.35 13.39 -28.70
CA LEU A 90 2.56 12.04 -29.24
C LEU A 90 2.74 12.08 -30.78
N VAL A 91 1.94 12.88 -31.50
CA VAL A 91 2.09 13.08 -32.95
C VAL A 91 3.45 13.69 -33.30
N LYS A 92 3.89 14.71 -32.55
CA LYS A 92 5.21 15.31 -32.72
C LYS A 92 6.35 14.28 -32.59
N ASN A 93 6.13 13.24 -31.81
CA ASN A 93 7.08 12.14 -31.61
C ASN A 93 6.83 10.92 -32.52
N GLY A 94 5.92 11.00 -33.49
CA GLY A 94 5.74 9.98 -34.54
C GLY A 94 4.50 9.08 -34.35
N ALA A 95 3.63 9.34 -33.38
CA ALA A 95 2.36 8.62 -33.28
C ALA A 95 1.42 8.97 -34.44
N VAL A 96 0.60 8.01 -34.85
CA VAL A 96 -0.43 8.19 -35.86
C VAL A 96 -1.76 8.45 -35.18
N ILE A 97 -2.47 9.48 -35.66
CA ILE A 97 -3.76 9.87 -35.07
C ILE A 97 -4.90 9.77 -36.08
N ASP A 98 -6.05 9.31 -35.61
CA ASP A 98 -7.32 9.30 -36.33
C ASP A 98 -8.41 9.79 -35.37
N GLY A 99 -8.77 11.08 -35.48
CA GLY A 99 -9.62 11.77 -34.51
C GLY A 99 -8.94 11.84 -33.13
N ASP A 100 -9.53 11.22 -32.14
CA ASP A 100 -8.97 11.10 -30.78
C ASP A 100 -8.35 9.71 -30.50
N MET A 101 -8.31 8.81 -31.51
CA MET A 101 -7.56 7.56 -31.46
C MET A 101 -6.09 7.79 -31.80
N VAL A 102 -5.21 7.36 -30.92
CA VAL A 102 -3.75 7.48 -31.05
C VAL A 102 -3.14 6.08 -31.16
N ARG A 103 -2.46 5.83 -32.27
CA ARG A 103 -1.70 4.59 -32.49
C ARG A 103 -0.22 4.86 -32.18
N LEU A 104 0.33 4.02 -31.32
CA LEU A 104 1.72 4.11 -30.87
C LEU A 104 2.51 3.00 -31.55
N GLY A 105 3.49 3.39 -32.36
CA GLY A 105 4.39 2.43 -32.99
C GLY A 105 5.25 1.70 -31.96
N ARG A 106 5.60 0.45 -32.27
CA ARG A 106 6.40 -0.43 -31.40
C ARG A 106 7.68 0.24 -30.89
N GLU A 107 8.50 0.79 -31.80
CA GLU A 107 9.77 1.42 -31.44
C GLU A 107 9.58 2.55 -30.41
N MET A 108 8.55 3.39 -30.58
CA MET A 108 8.22 4.47 -29.63
C MET A 108 7.93 3.92 -28.23
N VAL A 109 7.18 2.81 -28.11
CA VAL A 109 6.83 2.20 -26.83
C VAL A 109 8.07 1.55 -26.19
N GLU A 110 8.88 0.82 -26.97
CA GLU A 110 10.09 0.18 -26.47
C GLU A 110 11.14 1.21 -26.01
N ASP A 111 11.32 2.30 -26.75
CA ASP A 111 12.19 3.43 -26.35
C ASP A 111 11.72 4.07 -25.05
N ALA A 112 10.41 4.25 -24.88
CA ALA A 112 9.85 4.74 -23.62
C ALA A 112 10.11 3.80 -22.46
N ILE A 113 9.98 2.47 -22.64
CA ILE A 113 10.33 1.45 -21.63
C ILE A 113 11.83 1.52 -21.30
N ALA A 114 12.69 1.65 -22.31
CA ALA A 114 14.14 1.72 -22.13
C ALA A 114 14.57 2.98 -21.34
N THR A 115 13.91 4.11 -21.58
CA THR A 115 14.21 5.40 -20.95
C THR A 115 13.75 5.46 -19.49
N ALA A 116 12.72 4.70 -19.13
CA ALA A 116 12.14 4.72 -17.78
C ALA A 116 13.13 4.22 -16.70
N PRO A 117 13.24 4.92 -15.55
CA PRO A 117 14.14 4.54 -14.46
C PRO A 117 13.79 3.16 -13.89
N LYS A 118 14.81 2.33 -13.67
CA LYS A 118 14.66 0.98 -13.10
C LYS A 118 14.81 0.95 -11.57
N SER A 119 15.30 2.05 -11.00
CA SER A 119 15.42 2.27 -9.55
C SER A 119 15.32 3.74 -9.25
N MET A 120 14.69 4.10 -8.13
CA MET A 120 14.49 5.48 -7.70
C MET A 120 14.33 5.58 -6.19
N VAL A 121 14.50 6.79 -5.64
CA VAL A 121 14.29 7.06 -4.21
C VAL A 121 13.16 8.06 -4.05
N LEU A 122 12.09 7.64 -3.39
CA LEU A 122 11.00 8.51 -2.97
C LEU A 122 11.37 9.12 -1.61
N LYS A 123 11.50 10.44 -1.58
CA LYS A 123 11.88 11.19 -0.39
C LYS A 123 10.73 11.28 0.60
N ALA A 124 11.08 11.21 1.86
CA ALA A 124 10.19 11.45 2.98
C ALA A 124 10.52 12.79 3.66
N ILE A 125 9.59 13.32 4.45
CA ILE A 125 9.86 14.48 5.31
C ILE A 125 10.97 14.15 6.31
N ASN A 126 10.93 12.95 6.89
CA ASN A 126 12.01 12.38 7.68
C ASN A 126 12.90 11.51 6.79
N PRO A 127 14.18 11.87 6.56
CA PRO A 127 15.08 11.11 5.68
C PRO A 127 15.27 9.63 6.07
N ASP A 128 15.09 9.28 7.35
CA ASP A 128 15.13 7.88 7.80
C ASP A 128 14.02 7.02 7.21
N ARG A 129 12.98 7.66 6.63
CA ARG A 129 11.83 7.05 5.98
C ARG A 129 11.85 7.14 4.46
N ASP A 130 12.95 7.58 3.87
CA ASP A 130 13.14 7.52 2.41
C ASP A 130 12.93 6.09 1.90
N LEU A 131 12.21 5.95 0.80
CA LEU A 131 11.90 4.65 0.20
C LEU A 131 12.67 4.45 -1.09
N THR A 132 13.50 3.41 -1.12
CA THR A 132 14.05 2.91 -2.38
C THR A 132 12.98 2.08 -3.08
N LEU A 133 12.70 2.40 -4.33
CA LEU A 133 11.83 1.64 -5.22
C LEU A 133 12.71 0.99 -6.29
N ASP A 134 12.95 -0.29 -6.16
CA ASP A 134 13.75 -1.13 -7.05
C ASP A 134 13.11 -2.51 -7.18
N GLN A 135 13.77 -3.44 -7.85
CA GLN A 135 13.25 -4.79 -8.09
C GLN A 135 13.04 -5.64 -6.81
N ASN A 136 13.65 -5.26 -5.68
CA ASN A 136 13.59 -6.02 -4.43
C ASN A 136 12.81 -5.31 -3.32
N SER A 137 12.45 -4.06 -3.49
CA SER A 137 11.72 -3.29 -2.48
C SER A 137 10.32 -3.86 -2.23
N LEU A 138 9.86 -3.78 -0.98
CA LEU A 138 8.50 -4.14 -0.57
C LEU A 138 7.92 -2.98 0.24
N ILE A 139 6.93 -2.30 -0.32
CA ILE A 139 6.33 -1.08 0.22
C ILE A 139 4.84 -1.32 0.41
N PHE A 140 4.36 -1.31 1.66
CA PHE A 140 2.94 -1.32 1.98
C PHE A 140 2.40 0.10 2.10
N THR A 141 1.27 0.37 1.44
CA THR A 141 0.63 1.68 1.50
C THR A 141 -0.84 1.56 1.90
N PRO A 142 -1.38 2.54 2.62
CA PRO A 142 -2.78 2.52 3.04
C PRO A 142 -3.73 2.63 1.85
N SER A 143 -5.02 2.55 2.12
CA SER A 143 -6.08 2.74 1.13
C SER A 143 -6.07 4.15 0.54
N GLY A 144 -6.56 4.24 -0.69
CA GLY A 144 -6.78 5.50 -1.41
C GLY A 144 -8.08 5.45 -2.21
N GLY A 145 -8.62 6.62 -2.55
CA GLY A 145 -9.83 6.75 -3.39
C GLY A 145 -11.16 6.53 -2.66
N CYS A 146 -11.19 6.20 -1.39
CA CYS A 146 -12.41 5.93 -0.64
C CYS A 146 -13.15 7.23 -0.29
N PRO A 147 -14.39 7.45 -0.80
CA PRO A 147 -15.19 8.62 -0.44
C PRO A 147 -15.81 8.53 0.96
N ASN A 148 -15.98 7.32 1.49
CA ASN A 148 -16.62 7.11 2.78
C ASN A 148 -15.65 6.52 3.80
N VAL A 149 -16.05 6.62 5.06
CA VAL A 149 -15.36 6.05 6.21
C VAL A 149 -16.31 5.19 7.03
N TYR A 150 -15.78 4.16 7.66
CA TYR A 150 -16.51 3.31 8.60
C TYR A 150 -15.71 3.12 9.88
N ASP A 151 -16.37 3.19 10.99
CA ASP A 151 -15.95 2.60 12.26
C ASP A 151 -17.15 2.03 13.00
N ARG A 152 -16.88 1.08 13.90
CA ARG A 152 -17.91 0.37 14.65
C ARG A 152 -18.78 1.27 15.53
N LEU A 153 -18.26 2.43 15.95
CA LEU A 153 -18.94 3.31 16.90
C LEU A 153 -19.84 4.33 16.18
N ARG A 154 -19.38 4.89 15.06
CA ARG A 154 -20.04 5.96 14.30
C ARG A 154 -20.73 5.46 13.02
N GLY A 155 -20.48 4.20 12.64
CA GLY A 155 -21.04 3.59 11.44
C GLY A 155 -20.42 4.12 10.14
N ARG A 156 -21.04 3.74 9.00
CA ARG A 156 -20.66 4.21 7.67
C ARG A 156 -21.16 5.64 7.45
N ARG A 157 -20.28 6.53 6.99
CA ARG A 157 -20.57 7.94 6.73
C ARG A 157 -19.67 8.50 5.64
N PRO A 158 -20.00 9.64 5.01
CA PRO A 158 -19.05 10.36 4.16
C PRO A 158 -17.76 10.66 4.91
N GLY A 159 -16.63 10.60 4.22
CA GLY A 159 -15.36 11.08 4.75
C GLY A 159 -15.42 12.60 4.98
N ASP A 160 -14.76 13.07 6.03
CA ASP A 160 -14.68 14.46 6.44
C ASP A 160 -13.26 14.83 6.90
N ALA A 161 -13.03 16.09 7.20
CA ALA A 161 -11.74 16.60 7.66
C ALA A 161 -11.24 15.90 8.94
N GLU A 162 -12.16 15.58 9.86
CA GLU A 162 -11.84 14.86 11.10
C GLU A 162 -11.34 13.46 10.80
N SER A 163 -12.10 12.66 10.07
CA SER A 163 -11.75 11.28 9.74
C SER A 163 -10.50 11.17 8.87
N TYR A 164 -10.24 12.13 7.97
CA TYR A 164 -8.98 12.20 7.24
C TYR A 164 -7.79 12.45 8.19
N THR A 165 -7.94 13.39 9.12
CA THR A 165 -6.90 13.70 10.11
C THR A 165 -6.66 12.53 11.07
N GLU A 166 -7.72 11.86 11.53
CA GLU A 166 -7.63 10.64 12.34
C GLU A 166 -6.88 9.54 11.58
N MET A 167 -7.21 9.31 10.30
CA MET A 167 -6.53 8.31 9.48
C MET A 167 -5.05 8.67 9.25
N ALA A 168 -4.72 9.94 9.06
CA ALA A 168 -3.33 10.38 8.94
C ALA A 168 -2.52 10.08 10.21
N LYS A 169 -3.08 10.34 11.39
CA LYS A 169 -2.48 10.00 12.69
C LYS A 169 -2.30 8.48 12.83
N LEU A 170 -3.32 7.71 12.49
CA LEU A 170 -3.29 6.26 12.58
C LEU A 170 -2.22 5.66 11.67
N VAL A 171 -2.17 6.08 10.41
CA VAL A 171 -1.15 5.64 9.44
C VAL A 171 0.26 6.03 9.89
N GLN A 172 0.44 7.24 10.44
CA GLN A 172 1.74 7.68 10.95
C GLN A 172 2.22 6.81 12.12
N SER A 173 1.32 6.28 12.93
CA SER A 173 1.64 5.50 14.13
C SER A 173 2.26 4.12 13.84
N PHE A 174 2.15 3.60 12.61
CA PHE A 174 2.64 2.26 12.24
C PHE A 174 3.69 2.31 11.13
N ASP A 175 4.92 1.94 11.45
CA ASP A 175 6.07 1.99 10.52
C ASP A 175 5.95 1.04 9.33
N VAL A 176 5.11 -0.01 9.42
CA VAL A 176 4.84 -0.94 8.31
C VAL A 176 4.02 -0.30 7.17
N LEU A 177 3.30 0.79 7.45
CA LEU A 177 2.71 1.65 6.43
C LEU A 177 3.72 2.71 6.03
N HIS A 178 4.16 2.67 4.78
CA HIS A 178 5.34 3.41 4.33
C HIS A 178 5.03 4.80 3.76
N LYS A 179 3.76 5.14 3.49
CA LYS A 179 3.33 6.43 2.91
C LYS A 179 2.20 7.04 3.71
N MET A 180 2.04 8.36 3.60
CA MET A 180 0.88 9.05 4.13
C MET A 180 -0.40 8.66 3.38
N PRO A 181 -1.58 8.70 4.05
CA PRO A 181 -2.84 8.31 3.41
C PRO A 181 -3.36 9.39 2.46
N VAL A 182 -4.13 8.96 1.47
CA VAL A 182 -4.90 9.83 0.57
C VAL A 182 -6.42 9.61 0.69
N ALA A 183 -6.85 8.83 1.69
CA ALA A 183 -8.26 8.54 2.01
C ALA A 183 -8.47 8.59 3.54
N PRO A 184 -9.73 8.82 4.01
CA PRO A 184 -10.95 9.07 3.24
C PRO A 184 -10.97 10.45 2.58
N GLU A 185 -11.81 10.63 1.55
CA GLU A 185 -11.98 11.95 0.91
C GLU A 185 -12.70 12.92 1.86
N PRO A 186 -12.12 14.08 2.25
CA PRO A 186 -12.76 15.04 3.16
C PRO A 186 -13.84 15.85 2.41
N GLN A 187 -15.08 15.34 2.39
CA GLN A 187 -16.16 15.86 1.56
C GLN A 187 -16.79 17.16 2.12
N ASP A 188 -16.55 17.48 3.38
CA ASP A 188 -16.91 18.74 4.02
C ASP A 188 -15.99 19.91 3.62
N ILE A 189 -14.83 19.61 3.01
CA ILE A 189 -13.93 20.61 2.44
C ILE A 189 -14.30 20.86 0.96
N PRO A 190 -14.42 22.13 0.52
CA PRO A 190 -14.70 22.46 -0.87
C PRO A 190 -13.69 21.84 -1.85
N LEU A 191 -14.15 21.38 -3.00
CA LEU A 191 -13.31 20.67 -3.99
C LEU A 191 -12.06 21.45 -4.42
N HIS A 192 -12.17 22.78 -4.50
CA HIS A 192 -11.08 23.67 -4.88
C HIS A 192 -10.06 23.93 -3.76
N GLU A 193 -10.35 23.54 -2.52
CA GLU A 193 -9.46 23.66 -1.36
C GLU A 193 -9.01 22.32 -0.79
N ARG A 194 -9.64 21.21 -1.22
CA ARG A 194 -9.46 19.89 -0.62
C ARG A 194 -8.02 19.40 -0.70
N HIS A 195 -7.33 19.65 -1.82
CA HIS A 195 -5.92 19.30 -1.99
C HIS A 195 -5.01 20.09 -1.04
N ILE A 196 -5.33 21.38 -0.76
CA ILE A 196 -4.60 22.22 0.20
C ILE A 196 -4.72 21.61 1.60
N PHE A 197 -5.94 21.27 2.01
CA PHE A 197 -6.20 20.65 3.31
C PHE A 197 -5.48 19.31 3.47
N THR A 198 -5.64 18.40 2.51
CA THR A 198 -5.02 17.06 2.61
C THR A 198 -3.50 17.11 2.61
N ASN A 199 -2.90 18.02 1.83
CA ASN A 199 -1.45 18.22 1.82
C ASN A 199 -0.95 18.79 3.16
N LEU A 200 -1.64 19.81 3.70
CA LEU A 200 -1.33 20.35 5.03
C LEU A 200 -1.33 19.26 6.10
N ILE A 201 -2.39 18.42 6.14
CA ILE A 201 -2.48 17.34 7.13
C ILE A 201 -1.37 16.31 6.94
N GLN A 202 -1.05 15.90 5.70
CA GLN A 202 0.04 14.96 5.46
C GLN A 202 1.38 15.51 5.97
N MET A 203 1.66 16.78 5.73
CA MET A 203 2.94 17.40 6.11
C MET A 203 3.05 17.76 7.59
N THR A 204 1.93 17.97 8.28
CA THR A 204 1.91 18.39 9.71
C THR A 204 1.57 17.26 10.67
N TYR A 205 0.95 16.17 10.19
CA TYR A 205 0.64 14.98 10.98
C TYR A 205 1.41 13.74 10.51
N GLY A 206 2.41 13.89 9.66
CA GLY A 206 3.24 12.79 9.19
C GLY A 206 4.65 13.22 8.86
N ASP A 207 5.53 12.23 8.74
CA ASP A 207 6.92 12.41 8.31
C ASP A 207 7.34 11.41 7.23
N LYS A 208 6.35 10.68 6.66
CA LYS A 208 6.52 9.68 5.60
C LYS A 208 6.45 10.32 4.21
N PRO A 209 6.80 9.58 3.14
CA PRO A 209 6.59 10.03 1.77
C PRO A 209 5.15 10.44 1.48
N LEU A 210 4.99 11.51 0.71
CA LEU A 210 3.72 12.13 0.40
C LEU A 210 3.05 11.49 -0.83
N GLY A 211 1.73 11.56 -0.88
CA GLY A 211 0.94 11.14 -2.02
C GLY A 211 -0.21 12.11 -2.29
N HIS A 212 -0.45 12.43 -3.56
CA HIS A 212 -1.50 13.36 -3.95
C HIS A 212 -2.28 12.85 -5.16
N TYR A 213 -3.52 13.27 -5.31
CA TYR A 213 -4.25 13.08 -6.55
C TYR A 213 -3.83 14.16 -7.57
N ALA A 214 -3.59 13.74 -8.80
CA ALA A 214 -3.37 14.65 -9.94
C ALA A 214 -4.73 14.99 -10.57
N ARG A 215 -5.37 16.04 -10.11
CA ARG A 215 -6.70 16.49 -10.57
C ARG A 215 -6.61 17.80 -11.36
N GLY A 216 -5.64 17.90 -12.27
CA GLY A 216 -5.36 19.07 -13.09
C GLY A 216 -4.11 19.83 -12.65
N GLN A 217 -3.56 20.60 -13.57
CA GLN A 217 -2.29 21.29 -13.41
C GLN A 217 -2.30 22.25 -12.21
N ALA A 218 -3.36 23.06 -12.07
CA ALA A 218 -3.40 24.05 -11.00
C ALA A 218 -3.35 23.44 -9.60
N GLN A 219 -4.06 22.32 -9.35
CA GLN A 219 -3.97 21.62 -8.07
C GLN A 219 -2.60 20.97 -7.87
N THR A 220 -2.01 20.44 -8.94
CA THR A 220 -0.67 19.83 -8.89
C THR A 220 0.38 20.90 -8.57
N ASP A 221 0.33 22.06 -9.21
CA ASP A 221 1.24 23.19 -8.97
C ASP A 221 1.14 23.69 -7.52
N GLN A 222 -0.09 23.86 -6.99
CA GLN A 222 -0.30 24.25 -5.59
C GLN A 222 0.20 23.20 -4.60
N ASN A 223 0.00 21.91 -4.87
CA ASN A 223 0.58 20.84 -4.04
C ASN A 223 2.11 20.89 -4.01
N PHE A 224 2.74 21.12 -5.15
CA PHE A 224 4.20 21.17 -5.23
C PHE A 224 4.75 22.46 -4.62
N GLU A 225 4.06 23.59 -4.78
CA GLU A 225 4.38 24.85 -4.09
C GLU A 225 4.35 24.64 -2.55
N MET A 226 3.32 23.98 -2.03
CA MET A 226 3.24 23.66 -0.60
C MET A 226 4.39 22.78 -0.12
N ILE A 227 4.77 21.76 -0.89
CA ILE A 227 5.92 20.90 -0.53
C ILE A 227 7.22 21.71 -0.52
N CYS A 228 7.48 22.50 -1.57
CA CYS A 228 8.66 23.35 -1.63
C CYS A 228 8.72 24.34 -0.47
N HIS A 229 7.62 25.00 -0.16
CA HIS A 229 7.55 26.00 0.89
C HIS A 229 7.67 25.36 2.28
N GLY A 230 6.91 24.30 2.56
CA GLY A 230 6.93 23.61 3.84
C GLY A 230 8.29 22.98 4.16
N LEU A 231 8.99 22.44 3.18
CA LEU A 231 10.29 21.79 3.34
C LEU A 231 11.47 22.73 3.02
N ASN A 232 11.20 24.00 2.69
CA ASN A 232 12.21 24.99 2.33
C ASN A 232 13.13 24.53 1.18
N LEU A 233 12.52 24.00 0.11
CA LEU A 233 13.21 23.50 -1.08
C LEU A 233 13.24 24.58 -2.17
N SER A 234 14.36 24.69 -2.89
CA SER A 234 14.37 25.39 -4.17
C SER A 234 13.71 24.53 -5.26
N ASP A 235 13.30 25.14 -6.36
CA ASP A 235 12.76 24.44 -7.53
C ASP A 235 13.70 23.34 -8.04
N ASP A 236 15.00 23.63 -8.09
CA ASP A 236 16.01 22.67 -8.53
C ASP A 236 16.13 21.49 -7.53
N ALA A 237 16.10 21.76 -6.22
CA ALA A 237 16.14 20.72 -5.20
C ALA A 237 14.87 19.85 -5.26
N PHE A 238 13.71 20.45 -5.56
CA PHE A 238 12.46 19.70 -5.74
C PHE A 238 12.53 18.80 -6.98
N LYS A 239 12.88 19.35 -8.15
CA LYS A 239 12.96 18.59 -9.41
C LYS A 239 14.07 17.55 -9.46
N SER A 240 15.12 17.70 -8.65
CA SER A 240 16.22 16.73 -8.57
C SER A 240 15.90 15.53 -7.67
N ASN A 241 14.75 15.54 -7.00
CA ASN A 241 14.34 14.49 -6.06
C ASN A 241 12.85 14.20 -6.22
N ILE A 242 12.43 12.99 -5.81
CA ILE A 242 11.03 12.58 -5.85
C ILE A 242 10.42 12.81 -4.47
N TRP A 243 9.60 13.84 -4.31
CA TRP A 243 8.93 14.24 -3.07
C TRP A 243 7.46 13.85 -3.02
N SER A 244 6.87 13.62 -4.18
CA SER A 244 5.46 13.29 -4.32
C SER A 244 5.25 12.12 -5.25
N SER A 245 4.17 11.41 -5.05
CA SER A 245 3.72 10.37 -5.98
C SER A 245 2.21 10.43 -6.17
N THR A 246 1.79 10.08 -7.38
CA THR A 246 0.38 9.94 -7.74
C THR A 246 0.10 8.58 -8.38
N VAL A 247 -1.16 8.17 -8.35
CA VAL A 247 -1.66 7.03 -9.12
C VAL A 247 -2.54 7.56 -10.24
N ILE A 248 -2.25 7.15 -11.47
CA ILE A 248 -3.04 7.49 -12.65
C ILE A 248 -3.63 6.21 -13.22
N ASN A 249 -4.95 6.17 -13.35
CA ASN A 249 -5.68 5.06 -13.95
C ASN A 249 -6.02 5.38 -15.41
N SER A 250 -6.09 4.36 -16.26
CA SER A 250 -6.78 4.46 -17.53
C SER A 250 -8.30 4.24 -17.33
N ASN A 251 -9.09 4.75 -18.27
CA ASN A 251 -10.53 4.49 -18.32
C ASN A 251 -10.77 3.28 -19.24
N SER A 252 -10.49 2.08 -18.73
CA SER A 252 -10.59 0.85 -19.53
C SER A 252 -12.00 0.63 -20.11
N PRO A 253 -12.13 0.18 -21.37
CA PRO A 253 -11.05 -0.25 -22.25
C PRO A 253 -10.51 0.87 -23.16
N ARG A 254 -9.20 0.98 -23.24
CA ARG A 254 -8.42 1.79 -24.19
C ARG A 254 -8.82 3.27 -24.23
N LEU A 255 -8.97 3.89 -23.06
CA LEU A 255 -9.27 5.32 -22.94
C LEU A 255 -8.35 5.96 -21.90
N LEU A 256 -7.80 7.12 -22.21
CA LEU A 256 -7.10 8.01 -21.30
C LEU A 256 -7.75 9.39 -21.41
N ASP A 257 -8.46 9.80 -20.36
CA ASP A 257 -9.17 11.08 -20.33
C ASP A 257 -8.25 12.28 -20.09
N ASP A 258 -8.83 13.49 -20.16
CA ASP A 258 -8.10 14.74 -20.02
C ASP A 258 -7.40 14.86 -18.66
N THR A 259 -8.07 14.49 -17.59
CA THR A 259 -7.53 14.59 -16.22
C THR A 259 -6.35 13.66 -16.02
N MET A 260 -6.48 12.41 -16.47
CA MET A 260 -5.43 11.40 -16.32
C MET A 260 -4.23 11.72 -17.22
N ALA A 261 -4.46 12.11 -18.48
CA ALA A 261 -3.40 12.51 -19.40
C ALA A 261 -2.65 13.76 -18.88
N GLN A 262 -3.38 14.78 -18.40
CA GLN A 262 -2.78 15.96 -17.80
C GLN A 262 -1.91 15.59 -16.58
N GLY A 263 -2.42 14.72 -15.69
CA GLY A 263 -1.68 14.28 -14.51
C GLY A 263 -0.37 13.56 -14.85
N LEU A 264 -0.35 12.70 -15.88
CA LEU A 264 0.87 12.07 -16.40
C LEU A 264 1.90 13.11 -16.82
N MET A 265 1.45 14.11 -17.60
CA MET A 265 2.32 15.16 -18.13
C MET A 265 2.83 16.08 -17.02
N ASP A 266 2.00 16.46 -16.06
CA ASP A 266 2.38 17.36 -14.97
C ASP A 266 3.44 16.73 -14.07
N TYR A 267 3.22 15.50 -13.62
CA TYR A 267 4.20 14.79 -12.77
C TYR A 267 5.51 14.54 -13.53
N ALA A 268 5.44 14.21 -14.82
CA ALA A 268 6.64 14.04 -15.65
C ALA A 268 7.46 15.33 -15.74
N ARG A 269 6.83 16.50 -15.96
CA ARG A 269 7.52 17.80 -16.04
C ARG A 269 8.27 18.17 -14.78
N TYR A 270 7.72 17.79 -13.63
CA TYR A 270 8.31 18.05 -12.32
C TYR A 270 9.20 16.91 -11.79
N GLN A 271 9.45 15.85 -12.58
CA GLN A 271 10.25 14.68 -12.19
C GLN A 271 9.69 13.99 -10.92
N GLN A 272 8.37 13.96 -10.76
CA GLN A 272 7.71 13.31 -9.64
C GLN A 272 7.16 11.94 -10.04
N LEU A 273 7.00 11.02 -9.07
CA LEU A 273 6.65 9.62 -9.35
C LEU A 273 5.18 9.47 -9.78
N THR A 274 4.99 8.90 -10.96
CA THR A 274 3.67 8.45 -11.43
C THR A 274 3.57 6.93 -11.40
N ILE A 275 2.55 6.40 -10.74
CA ILE A 275 2.21 4.98 -10.75
C ILE A 275 1.08 4.79 -11.77
N ILE A 276 1.41 4.24 -12.93
CA ILE A 276 0.49 4.11 -14.07
C ILE A 276 -0.27 2.80 -13.91
N THR A 277 -1.55 2.88 -13.57
CA THR A 277 -2.32 1.73 -13.09
C THR A 277 -3.66 1.58 -13.81
N PRO A 278 -3.74 0.81 -14.87
CA PRO A 278 -5.02 0.40 -15.44
C PRO A 278 -5.88 -0.35 -14.40
N PHE A 279 -7.18 -0.02 -14.40
CA PHE A 279 -8.18 -0.71 -13.59
C PHE A 279 -9.06 -1.55 -14.51
N CYS A 280 -8.63 -2.77 -14.80
CA CYS A 280 -9.28 -3.67 -15.75
C CYS A 280 -10.02 -4.78 -15.00
N LEU A 281 -11.36 -4.75 -15.05
CA LEU A 281 -12.19 -5.79 -14.47
C LEU A 281 -12.58 -6.81 -15.56
N SER A 282 -12.06 -8.04 -15.44
CA SER A 282 -12.38 -9.15 -16.33
C SER A 282 -13.89 -9.41 -16.34
N GLY A 283 -14.47 -9.49 -17.52
CA GLY A 283 -15.90 -9.69 -17.72
C GLY A 283 -16.74 -8.41 -17.84
N ALA A 284 -16.16 -7.23 -17.56
CA ALA A 284 -16.82 -5.93 -17.75
C ALA A 284 -15.95 -4.95 -18.55
N MET A 285 -14.83 -4.49 -17.96
CA MET A 285 -13.95 -3.48 -18.56
C MET A 285 -12.79 -4.11 -19.36
N ALA A 286 -12.64 -5.42 -19.27
CA ALA A 286 -11.62 -6.21 -19.96
C ALA A 286 -12.20 -7.54 -20.44
N PRO A 287 -11.54 -8.22 -21.41
CA PRO A 287 -11.91 -9.57 -21.78
C PRO A 287 -12.04 -10.49 -20.57
N ILE A 288 -12.95 -11.46 -20.65
CA ILE A 288 -13.27 -12.35 -19.52
C ILE A 288 -12.10 -13.30 -19.14
N THR A 289 -11.18 -13.53 -20.06
CA THR A 289 -10.02 -14.38 -19.80
C THR A 289 -8.91 -13.62 -19.08
N THR A 290 -8.19 -14.30 -18.18
CA THR A 290 -7.05 -13.71 -17.46
C THR A 290 -6.01 -13.12 -18.42
N GLU A 291 -5.62 -13.85 -19.47
CA GLU A 291 -4.63 -13.35 -20.44
C GLU A 291 -5.15 -12.16 -21.24
N GLY A 292 -6.43 -12.16 -21.65
CA GLY A 292 -7.02 -11.02 -22.35
C GLY A 292 -7.06 -9.76 -21.48
N ALA A 293 -7.36 -9.90 -20.19
CA ALA A 293 -7.31 -8.77 -19.26
C ALA A 293 -5.86 -8.29 -19.01
N LEU A 294 -4.90 -9.21 -18.95
CA LEU A 294 -3.47 -8.87 -18.84
C LEU A 294 -2.98 -8.11 -20.08
N VAL A 295 -3.31 -8.56 -21.29
CA VAL A 295 -2.95 -7.87 -22.54
C VAL A 295 -3.50 -6.45 -22.58
N LEU A 296 -4.79 -6.27 -22.25
CA LEU A 296 -5.41 -4.95 -22.27
C LEU A 296 -4.81 -4.03 -21.21
N SER A 297 -4.69 -4.49 -19.97
CA SER A 297 -4.07 -3.74 -18.88
C SER A 297 -2.63 -3.37 -19.19
N HIS A 298 -1.88 -4.29 -19.80
CA HIS A 298 -0.50 -4.04 -20.19
C HIS A 298 -0.41 -2.98 -21.31
N ALA A 299 -1.22 -3.07 -22.34
CA ALA A 299 -1.26 -2.08 -23.41
C ALA A 299 -1.58 -0.67 -22.88
N GLU A 300 -2.57 -0.55 -22.00
CA GLU A 300 -2.94 0.74 -21.40
C GLU A 300 -1.83 1.32 -20.51
N ALA A 301 -1.15 0.46 -19.72
CA ALA A 301 0.00 0.88 -18.93
C ALA A 301 1.16 1.36 -19.83
N LEU A 302 1.46 0.63 -20.91
CA LEU A 302 2.49 1.02 -21.88
C LEU A 302 2.17 2.36 -22.56
N ALA A 303 0.91 2.63 -22.89
CA ALA A 303 0.50 3.91 -23.44
C ALA A 303 0.75 5.06 -22.47
N GLY A 304 0.41 4.90 -21.18
CA GLY A 304 0.70 5.88 -20.14
C GLY A 304 2.20 6.08 -19.92
N ILE A 305 2.99 5.00 -19.93
CA ILE A 305 4.47 5.05 -19.88
C ILE A 305 5.00 5.88 -21.05
N THR A 306 4.53 5.58 -22.27
CA THR A 306 4.95 6.29 -23.48
C THR A 306 4.66 7.79 -23.39
N LEU A 307 3.44 8.19 -23.01
CA LEU A 307 3.10 9.60 -22.83
C LEU A 307 3.99 10.28 -21.78
N THR A 308 4.25 9.62 -20.67
CA THR A 308 5.10 10.14 -19.58
C THR A 308 6.53 10.37 -20.07
N GLN A 309 7.14 9.38 -20.74
CA GLN A 309 8.52 9.48 -21.23
C GLN A 309 8.66 10.44 -22.41
N MET A 310 7.63 10.58 -23.28
CA MET A 310 7.62 11.60 -24.34
C MET A 310 7.45 13.01 -23.76
N THR A 311 6.81 13.16 -22.60
CA THR A 311 6.71 14.45 -21.90
C THR A 311 8.05 14.86 -21.30
N ASN A 312 8.74 13.94 -20.64
CA ASN A 312 10.06 14.17 -20.07
C ASN A 312 10.80 12.83 -19.94
N ALA A 313 11.80 12.64 -20.77
CA ALA A 313 12.59 11.41 -20.78
C ALA A 313 13.27 11.16 -19.42
N GLY A 314 13.18 9.95 -18.90
CA GLY A 314 13.70 9.60 -17.58
C GLY A 314 12.77 10.00 -16.42
N ALA A 315 11.56 10.49 -16.66
CA ALA A 315 10.58 10.79 -15.61
C ALA A 315 10.29 9.54 -14.77
N PRO A 316 10.21 9.68 -13.42
CA PRO A 316 9.98 8.56 -12.52
C PRO A 316 8.61 7.91 -12.72
N ILE A 317 8.60 6.62 -12.98
CA ILE A 317 7.37 5.83 -13.13
C ILE A 317 7.46 4.50 -12.38
N ALA A 318 6.29 3.97 -12.01
CA ALA A 318 6.11 2.57 -11.66
C ALA A 318 5.01 1.98 -12.54
N TYR A 319 5.23 0.77 -13.03
CA TYR A 319 4.21 -0.01 -13.73
C TYR A 319 3.15 -0.44 -12.73
N GLY A 320 1.88 -0.22 -13.00
CA GLY A 320 0.78 -0.58 -12.14
C GLY A 320 -0.19 -1.53 -12.81
N SER A 321 -0.79 -2.39 -12.03
CA SER A 321 -1.96 -3.16 -12.39
C SER A 321 -2.88 -3.27 -11.18
N PHE A 322 -4.15 -2.94 -11.38
CA PHE A 322 -5.19 -3.16 -10.40
C PHE A 322 -6.35 -3.88 -11.09
N SER A 323 -6.06 -5.07 -11.55
CA SER A 323 -7.00 -5.90 -12.30
C SER A 323 -7.55 -7.01 -11.42
N SER A 324 -8.85 -7.24 -11.52
CA SER A 324 -9.58 -8.34 -10.90
C SER A 324 -10.69 -8.79 -11.83
N ASN A 325 -11.66 -9.56 -11.34
CA ASN A 325 -12.88 -9.90 -12.05
C ASN A 325 -14.09 -9.15 -11.46
N VAL A 326 -15.18 -9.10 -12.20
CA VAL A 326 -16.47 -8.73 -11.63
C VAL A 326 -17.19 -9.98 -11.10
N ASP A 327 -18.00 -9.80 -10.08
CA ASP A 327 -19.07 -10.76 -9.79
C ASP A 327 -20.13 -10.65 -10.89
N MET A 328 -20.31 -11.70 -11.67
CA MET A 328 -21.21 -11.69 -12.83
C MET A 328 -22.71 -11.56 -12.47
N LYS A 329 -23.05 -11.66 -11.18
CA LYS A 329 -24.44 -11.50 -10.72
C LYS A 329 -24.74 -10.06 -10.31
N SER A 330 -23.84 -9.44 -9.54
CA SER A 330 -24.01 -8.06 -9.02
C SER A 330 -23.38 -7.00 -9.91
N GLY A 331 -22.40 -7.37 -10.74
CA GLY A 331 -21.57 -6.43 -11.50
C GLY A 331 -20.49 -5.73 -10.65
N SER A 332 -20.40 -6.07 -9.36
CA SER A 332 -19.44 -5.44 -8.44
C SER A 332 -18.03 -5.99 -8.62
N PRO A 333 -16.98 -5.18 -8.37
CA PRO A 333 -15.62 -5.67 -8.36
C PRO A 333 -15.43 -6.73 -7.27
N ALA A 334 -14.76 -7.83 -7.61
CA ALA A 334 -14.43 -8.91 -6.68
C ALA A 334 -12.91 -8.88 -6.38
N PHE A 335 -12.55 -8.93 -5.09
CA PHE A 335 -11.18 -8.94 -4.62
C PHE A 335 -10.87 -10.18 -3.80
N GLY A 336 -9.60 -10.54 -3.65
CA GLY A 336 -9.18 -11.75 -2.95
C GLY A 336 -9.59 -13.06 -3.63
N THR A 337 -10.06 -13.00 -4.87
CA THR A 337 -10.44 -14.16 -5.68
C THR A 337 -9.23 -14.84 -6.31
N PRO A 338 -9.34 -16.11 -6.75
CA PRO A 338 -8.27 -16.76 -7.52
C PRO A 338 -7.88 -15.98 -8.78
N GLU A 339 -8.86 -15.34 -9.44
CA GLU A 339 -8.66 -14.52 -10.64
C GLU A 339 -7.82 -13.27 -10.30
N HIS A 340 -8.11 -12.59 -9.19
CA HIS A 340 -7.32 -11.46 -8.71
C HIS A 340 -5.86 -11.87 -8.51
N VAL A 341 -5.59 -12.98 -7.82
CA VAL A 341 -4.23 -13.46 -7.58
C VAL A 341 -3.52 -13.85 -8.87
N ARG A 342 -4.21 -14.53 -9.81
CA ARG A 342 -3.65 -14.87 -11.13
C ARG A 342 -3.27 -13.62 -11.92
N LEU A 343 -4.14 -12.60 -11.91
CA LEU A 343 -3.86 -11.32 -12.57
C LEU A 343 -2.66 -10.60 -11.94
N GLN A 344 -2.53 -10.62 -10.62
CA GLN A 344 -1.35 -10.07 -9.95
C GLN A 344 -0.06 -10.79 -10.35
N ILE A 345 -0.04 -12.13 -10.33
CA ILE A 345 1.17 -12.89 -10.69
C ILE A 345 1.53 -12.64 -12.16
N GLY A 346 0.54 -12.63 -13.05
CA GLY A 346 0.75 -12.35 -14.47
C GLY A 346 1.26 -10.92 -14.73
N ALA A 347 0.67 -9.92 -14.06
CA ALA A 347 1.12 -8.53 -14.14
C ALA A 347 2.56 -8.36 -13.61
N GLY A 348 2.89 -9.06 -12.50
CA GLY A 348 4.26 -9.09 -11.97
C GLY A 348 5.26 -9.72 -12.95
N GLN A 349 4.86 -10.75 -13.71
CA GLN A 349 5.71 -11.31 -14.76
C GLN A 349 5.92 -10.32 -15.92
N LEU A 350 4.88 -9.61 -16.36
CA LEU A 350 4.97 -8.56 -17.38
C LEU A 350 5.84 -7.38 -16.93
N ALA A 351 5.68 -6.93 -15.68
CA ALA A 351 6.50 -5.86 -15.11
C ALA A 351 8.00 -6.23 -15.09
N ARG A 352 8.32 -7.46 -14.67
CA ARG A 352 9.70 -7.96 -14.70
C ARG A 352 10.24 -8.13 -16.12
N HIS A 353 9.38 -8.50 -17.09
CA HIS A 353 9.75 -8.59 -18.49
C HIS A 353 10.25 -7.24 -19.03
N ILE A 354 9.55 -6.15 -18.72
CA ILE A 354 9.96 -4.80 -19.11
C ILE A 354 10.93 -4.13 -18.12
N GLY A 355 11.25 -4.77 -17.00
CA GLY A 355 12.24 -4.34 -16.02
C GLY A 355 11.86 -3.10 -15.21
N ILE A 356 10.58 -2.74 -15.09
CA ILE A 356 10.09 -1.58 -14.34
C ILE A 356 9.55 -2.02 -12.98
N PRO A 357 9.88 -1.32 -11.86
CA PRO A 357 9.26 -1.58 -10.57
C PRO A 357 7.72 -1.49 -10.66
N TRP A 358 7.00 -2.37 -9.98
CA TRP A 358 5.57 -2.43 -10.17
C TRP A 358 4.74 -2.38 -8.90
N ARG A 359 3.53 -1.93 -9.07
CA ARG A 359 2.51 -1.79 -8.04
C ARG A 359 1.38 -2.79 -8.24
N ALA A 360 1.13 -3.61 -7.22
CA ALA A 360 -0.09 -4.38 -7.06
C ALA A 360 -1.06 -3.69 -6.08
N ALA A 361 -2.23 -4.25 -5.90
CA ALA A 361 -3.17 -3.83 -4.88
C ALA A 361 -3.76 -5.03 -4.14
N ALA A 362 -3.99 -4.85 -2.85
CA ALA A 362 -4.86 -5.71 -2.07
C ALA A 362 -6.28 -5.11 -2.05
N GLY A 363 -7.04 -5.34 -1.02
CA GLY A 363 -8.38 -4.79 -0.82
C GLY A 363 -9.44 -5.86 -0.65
N SER A 364 -10.65 -5.41 -0.33
CA SER A 364 -11.78 -6.27 -0.01
C SER A 364 -13.06 -5.77 -0.67
N ALA A 365 -13.92 -6.68 -1.13
CA ALA A 365 -15.28 -6.41 -1.55
C ALA A 365 -16.28 -6.45 -0.38
N SER A 366 -15.86 -6.97 0.78
CA SER A 366 -16.71 -7.02 1.98
C SER A 366 -17.18 -5.63 2.40
N ASN A 367 -18.42 -5.55 2.88
CA ASN A 367 -19.03 -4.31 3.35
C ASN A 367 -18.67 -3.97 4.82
N VAL A 368 -18.09 -4.92 5.55
CA VAL A 368 -17.79 -4.82 6.98
C VAL A 368 -16.46 -5.49 7.33
N THR A 369 -15.97 -5.23 8.55
CA THR A 369 -14.77 -5.87 9.08
C THR A 369 -15.10 -7.26 9.62
N ASP A 370 -15.11 -8.27 8.76
CA ASP A 370 -15.47 -9.65 9.09
C ASP A 370 -14.47 -10.67 8.51
N ALA A 371 -14.82 -11.95 8.60
CA ALA A 371 -13.99 -13.05 8.09
C ALA A 371 -13.80 -12.96 6.55
N GLN A 372 -14.83 -12.50 5.81
CA GLN A 372 -14.72 -12.27 4.37
C GLN A 372 -13.68 -11.18 4.08
N GLY A 373 -13.84 -10.02 4.71
CA GLY A 373 -12.93 -8.89 4.53
C GLY A 373 -11.49 -9.21 4.89
N ALA A 374 -11.28 -10.02 5.94
CA ALA A 374 -9.96 -10.48 6.35
C ALA A 374 -9.35 -11.46 5.32
N ALA A 375 -10.13 -12.44 4.85
CA ALA A 375 -9.66 -13.43 3.88
C ALA A 375 -9.33 -12.80 2.52
N GLU A 376 -10.20 -11.91 2.01
CA GLU A 376 -10.01 -11.23 0.73
C GLU A 376 -8.74 -10.36 0.73
N ASN A 377 -8.54 -9.57 1.79
CA ASN A 377 -7.35 -8.72 1.91
C ASN A 377 -6.08 -9.55 2.04
N LEU A 378 -6.09 -10.58 2.89
CA LEU A 378 -4.94 -11.49 3.05
C LEU A 378 -4.57 -12.19 1.75
N MET A 379 -5.54 -12.69 0.99
CA MET A 379 -5.32 -13.29 -0.33
C MET A 379 -4.71 -12.28 -1.32
N GLY A 380 -5.22 -11.05 -1.32
CA GLY A 380 -4.68 -9.97 -2.17
C GLY A 380 -3.24 -9.60 -1.82
N ILE A 381 -2.92 -9.45 -0.53
CA ILE A 381 -1.55 -9.15 -0.05
C ILE A 381 -0.61 -10.32 -0.38
N TRP A 382 -1.04 -11.55 -0.06
CA TRP A 382 -0.23 -12.74 -0.32
C TRP A 382 0.03 -12.94 -1.81
N GLY A 383 -1.01 -12.75 -2.66
CA GLY A 383 -0.87 -12.78 -4.10
C GLY A 383 0.12 -11.73 -4.63
N ALA A 384 0.06 -10.51 -4.11
CA ALA A 384 0.99 -9.44 -4.48
C ALA A 384 2.44 -9.74 -4.07
N ILE A 385 2.65 -10.31 -2.88
CA ILE A 385 3.99 -10.73 -2.42
C ILE A 385 4.52 -11.86 -3.31
N GLN A 386 3.72 -12.88 -3.59
CA GLN A 386 4.08 -13.98 -4.49
C GLN A 386 4.37 -13.49 -5.90
N ALA A 387 3.67 -12.46 -6.35
CA ALA A 387 3.92 -11.82 -7.63
C ALA A 387 5.17 -10.92 -7.66
N GLY A 388 5.83 -10.69 -6.53
CA GLY A 388 6.99 -9.82 -6.40
C GLY A 388 6.68 -8.33 -6.56
N ALA A 389 5.56 -7.86 -6.01
CA ALA A 389 5.15 -6.47 -6.08
C ALA A 389 6.03 -5.57 -5.22
N ASN A 390 6.52 -4.47 -5.80
CA ASN A 390 7.35 -3.50 -5.10
C ASN A 390 6.52 -2.54 -4.25
N ILE A 391 5.31 -2.19 -4.70
CA ILE A 391 4.33 -1.40 -3.96
C ILE A 391 3.04 -2.22 -3.89
N ILE A 392 2.50 -2.39 -2.69
CA ILE A 392 1.19 -2.99 -2.46
C ILE A 392 0.26 -1.90 -1.92
N LEU A 393 -0.60 -1.38 -2.79
CA LEU A 393 -1.59 -0.36 -2.44
C LEU A 393 -2.86 -1.02 -1.87
N HIS A 394 -3.64 -0.26 -1.12
CA HIS A 394 -4.83 -0.73 -0.44
C HIS A 394 -4.54 -1.89 0.54
N SER A 395 -3.35 -1.86 1.14
CA SER A 395 -2.92 -2.92 2.07
C SER A 395 -3.74 -2.95 3.36
N THR A 396 -4.40 -1.83 3.72
CA THR A 396 -5.20 -1.71 4.94
C THR A 396 -6.46 -0.89 4.71
N GLY A 397 -7.55 -1.28 5.40
CA GLY A 397 -8.75 -0.47 5.56
C GLY A 397 -9.76 -0.53 4.41
N TRP A 398 -9.47 -1.20 3.30
CA TRP A 398 -10.30 -1.21 2.09
C TRP A 398 -11.57 -2.06 2.26
N LEU A 399 -12.73 -1.44 2.10
CA LEU A 399 -14.07 -2.05 2.17
C LEU A 399 -14.92 -1.64 0.95
N GLU A 400 -16.00 -2.36 0.69
CA GLU A 400 -17.00 -2.07 -0.35
C GLU A 400 -16.38 -1.90 -1.76
N GLY A 401 -15.33 -2.68 -2.07
CA GLY A 401 -14.65 -2.55 -3.37
C GLY A 401 -13.98 -1.17 -3.59
N GLY A 402 -13.70 -0.43 -2.51
CA GLY A 402 -13.03 0.87 -2.54
C GLY A 402 -13.89 2.07 -2.20
N LEU A 403 -15.15 1.86 -1.89
CA LEU A 403 -16.05 2.96 -1.55
C LEU A 403 -15.90 3.43 -0.09
N THR A 404 -15.29 2.60 0.78
CA THR A 404 -15.16 2.90 2.20
C THR A 404 -13.80 2.50 2.74
N VAL A 405 -13.23 3.33 3.63
CA VAL A 405 -12.08 2.96 4.46
C VAL A 405 -12.53 2.75 5.90
N GLY A 406 -12.19 1.58 6.49
CA GLY A 406 -12.58 1.21 7.86
C GLY A 406 -11.45 1.40 8.87
N PHE A 407 -11.74 1.93 10.06
CA PHE A 407 -10.76 2.07 11.14
C PHE A 407 -10.38 0.71 11.73
N GLU A 408 -11.35 -0.10 12.17
CA GLU A 408 -11.10 -1.47 12.62
C GLU A 408 -10.48 -2.32 11.52
N LYS A 409 -10.96 -2.16 10.28
CA LYS A 409 -10.39 -2.82 9.11
C LYS A 409 -8.91 -2.46 8.93
N THR A 410 -8.55 -1.19 9.11
CA THR A 410 -7.16 -0.75 9.05
C THR A 410 -6.30 -1.47 10.09
N ILE A 411 -6.77 -1.60 11.32
CA ILE A 411 -6.03 -2.28 12.39
C ILE A 411 -5.92 -3.79 12.17
N THR A 412 -7.00 -4.46 11.74
CA THR A 412 -6.97 -5.90 11.48
C THR A 412 -6.09 -6.24 10.27
N ASP A 413 -6.06 -5.37 9.26
CA ASP A 413 -5.17 -5.52 8.12
C ASP A 413 -3.71 -5.20 8.47
N LEU A 414 -3.46 -4.26 9.41
CA LEU A 414 -2.13 -4.01 9.97
C LEU A 414 -1.52 -5.28 10.58
N GLU A 415 -2.31 -6.09 11.28
CA GLU A 415 -1.88 -7.41 11.76
C GLU A 415 -1.37 -8.29 10.61
N GLN A 416 -2.12 -8.32 9.50
CA GLN A 416 -1.76 -9.12 8.33
C GLN A 416 -0.46 -8.65 7.69
N ILE A 417 -0.32 -7.34 7.43
CA ILE A 417 0.90 -6.82 6.78
C ILE A 417 2.12 -6.85 7.70
N GLN A 418 1.97 -6.74 9.02
CA GLN A 418 3.08 -6.96 9.95
C GLN A 418 3.53 -8.42 9.95
N SER A 419 2.60 -9.37 9.92
CA SER A 419 2.92 -10.80 9.78
C SER A 419 3.67 -11.07 8.47
N MET A 420 3.25 -10.45 7.36
CA MET A 420 3.96 -10.54 6.08
C MET A 420 5.33 -9.87 6.13
N ALA A 421 5.46 -8.74 6.81
CA ALA A 421 6.74 -8.06 7.02
C ALA A 421 7.73 -8.93 7.80
N GLU A 422 7.28 -9.66 8.82
CA GLU A 422 8.10 -10.64 9.56
C GLU A 422 8.52 -11.81 8.67
N LEU A 423 7.63 -12.35 7.83
CA LEU A 423 7.97 -13.38 6.85
C LEU A 423 9.04 -12.91 5.84
N CYS A 424 9.10 -11.62 5.55
CA CYS A 424 10.09 -11.02 4.66
C CYS A 424 11.37 -10.59 5.40
N GLN A 425 11.51 -10.81 6.70
CA GLN A 425 12.78 -10.59 7.41
C GLN A 425 13.80 -11.67 7.05
N LYS A 426 15.08 -11.31 7.17
CA LYS A 426 16.15 -12.28 7.02
C LYS A 426 16.06 -13.33 8.15
N MET A 427 16.02 -14.60 7.78
CA MET A 427 16.08 -15.68 8.76
C MET A 427 17.43 -15.65 9.49
N GLU A 428 17.39 -15.73 10.81
CA GLU A 428 18.59 -15.83 11.63
C GLU A 428 19.33 -17.13 11.32
N GLN A 429 20.64 -17.02 11.15
CA GLN A 429 21.52 -18.18 11.04
C GLN A 429 22.13 -18.43 12.42
N VAL A 430 21.95 -19.63 12.92
CA VAL A 430 22.49 -20.07 14.20
C VAL A 430 23.62 -21.07 14.01
N GLU A 431 24.53 -21.18 14.99
CA GLU A 431 25.57 -22.17 15.01
C GLU A 431 24.95 -23.55 15.26
N LEU A 432 25.08 -24.48 14.32
CA LEU A 432 24.40 -25.79 14.39
C LEU A 432 24.87 -26.66 15.55
N GLN A 433 26.13 -26.53 16.02
CA GLN A 433 26.59 -27.23 17.20
C GLN A 433 25.87 -26.76 18.46
N SER A 434 25.64 -25.45 18.60
CA SER A 434 24.85 -24.88 19.69
C SER A 434 23.41 -25.40 19.69
N VAL A 435 22.81 -25.53 18.50
CA VAL A 435 21.46 -26.13 18.37
C VAL A 435 21.46 -27.59 18.80
N PHE A 436 22.49 -28.36 18.40
CA PHE A 436 22.62 -29.74 18.84
C PHE A 436 22.74 -29.86 20.35
N ASP A 437 23.57 -29.03 20.98
CA ASP A 437 23.80 -29.02 22.42
C ASP A 437 22.52 -28.63 23.19
N ASP A 438 21.74 -27.67 22.68
CA ASP A 438 20.45 -27.29 23.27
C ASP A 438 19.44 -28.44 23.18
N ILE A 439 19.35 -29.11 22.03
CA ILE A 439 18.50 -30.31 21.86
C ILE A 439 18.94 -31.41 22.80
N ALA A 440 20.23 -31.69 22.94
CA ALA A 440 20.77 -32.73 23.81
C ALA A 440 20.53 -32.44 25.30
N SER A 441 20.33 -31.19 25.69
CA SER A 441 20.04 -30.80 27.08
C SER A 441 18.65 -31.21 27.56
N VAL A 442 17.73 -31.52 26.63
CA VAL A 442 16.33 -31.87 26.95
C VAL A 442 16.10 -33.36 26.75
N GLN A 443 15.56 -34.02 27.79
CA GLN A 443 15.21 -35.43 27.68
C GLN A 443 14.07 -35.69 26.69
N PRO A 444 14.03 -36.85 26.02
CA PRO A 444 12.92 -37.19 25.13
C PRO A 444 11.57 -37.10 25.84
N GLY A 445 10.65 -36.35 25.25
CA GLY A 445 9.33 -36.05 25.82
C GLY A 445 9.31 -34.90 26.83
N GLY A 446 10.45 -34.23 27.06
CA GLY A 446 10.57 -33.02 27.87
C GLY A 446 10.11 -31.74 27.11
N HIS A 447 10.54 -30.60 27.58
CA HIS A 447 10.21 -29.28 26.97
C HIS A 447 11.40 -28.34 27.07
N PHE A 448 11.42 -27.33 26.18
CA PHE A 448 12.49 -26.33 26.08
C PHE A 448 12.21 -25.03 26.86
N PHE A 449 11.13 -24.96 27.68
CA PHE A 449 10.73 -23.72 28.35
C PHE A 449 11.77 -23.18 29.34
N ASP A 450 12.61 -24.03 29.90
CA ASP A 450 13.61 -23.71 30.91
C ASP A 450 15.07 -23.80 30.38
N THR A 451 15.26 -24.05 29.10
CA THR A 451 16.61 -23.99 28.51
C THR A 451 17.15 -22.56 28.52
N ALA A 452 18.46 -22.43 28.56
CA ALA A 452 19.13 -21.15 28.63
C ALA A 452 18.77 -20.25 27.42
N GLU A 453 18.73 -20.82 26.21
CA GLU A 453 18.35 -20.13 24.97
C GLU A 453 16.92 -19.61 25.02
N THR A 454 15.94 -20.46 25.42
CA THR A 454 14.54 -20.04 25.54
C THR A 454 14.38 -18.94 26.60
N MET A 455 15.04 -19.07 27.75
CA MET A 455 14.97 -18.07 28.82
C MET A 455 15.60 -16.73 28.41
N ALA A 456 16.65 -16.75 27.62
CA ALA A 456 17.29 -15.53 27.13
C ALA A 456 16.39 -14.79 26.11
N ARG A 457 15.64 -15.52 25.28
CA ARG A 457 14.94 -14.97 24.11
C ARG A 457 13.41 -14.98 24.18
N PHE A 458 12.78 -15.60 25.19
CA PHE A 458 11.33 -15.82 25.23
C PHE A 458 10.48 -14.56 25.03
N ALA A 459 10.98 -13.39 25.35
CA ALA A 459 10.26 -12.14 25.23
C ALA A 459 10.26 -11.55 23.80
N GLU A 460 11.24 -11.95 22.97
CA GLU A 460 11.51 -11.29 21.66
C GLU A 460 11.59 -12.29 20.50
N ALA A 461 11.64 -13.59 20.76
CA ALA A 461 11.85 -14.62 19.76
C ALA A 461 10.73 -14.68 18.71
N PHE A 462 9.48 -14.41 19.11
CA PHE A 462 8.32 -14.54 18.25
C PHE A 462 7.59 -13.21 18.04
N TYR A 463 6.89 -13.10 16.90
CA TYR A 463 6.04 -11.96 16.60
C TYR A 463 4.92 -11.81 17.64
N PRO A 464 4.80 -10.68 18.34
CA PRO A 464 3.65 -10.39 19.20
C PRO A 464 2.53 -9.80 18.33
N PRO A 465 1.36 -10.44 18.24
CA PRO A 465 0.25 -9.94 17.45
C PRO A 465 -0.29 -8.59 17.99
N LEU A 466 -0.92 -7.80 17.10
CA LEU A 466 -1.61 -6.56 17.46
C LEU A 466 -2.99 -6.83 18.06
N VAL A 467 -3.80 -7.62 17.37
CA VAL A 467 -5.20 -7.90 17.72
C VAL A 467 -5.50 -9.37 17.92
N ALA A 468 -4.66 -10.29 17.43
CA ALA A 468 -4.89 -11.72 17.66
C ALA A 468 -4.69 -12.07 19.15
N ASP A 469 -5.60 -12.84 19.71
CA ASP A 469 -5.50 -13.41 21.05
C ASP A 469 -5.11 -14.89 20.92
N LEU A 470 -3.94 -15.23 21.44
CA LEU A 470 -3.37 -16.59 21.40
C LEU A 470 -3.58 -17.34 22.73
N SER A 471 -4.36 -16.79 23.65
CA SER A 471 -4.68 -17.44 24.92
C SER A 471 -5.66 -18.60 24.72
N ASN A 472 -5.74 -19.49 25.70
CA ASN A 472 -6.77 -20.51 25.72
C ASN A 472 -8.16 -19.89 25.96
N TYR A 473 -9.22 -20.68 25.70
CA TYR A 473 -10.61 -20.21 25.78
C TYR A 473 -10.97 -19.62 27.16
N GLY A 474 -10.57 -20.25 28.26
CA GLY A 474 -10.86 -19.76 29.61
C GLY A 474 -10.22 -18.41 29.88
N THR A 475 -8.94 -18.28 29.57
CA THR A 475 -8.21 -17.00 29.71
C THR A 475 -8.78 -15.91 28.81
N TRP A 476 -9.17 -16.23 27.57
CA TRP A 476 -9.84 -15.30 26.66
C TRP A 476 -11.17 -14.82 27.23
N GLN A 477 -11.95 -15.74 27.80
CA GLN A 477 -13.24 -15.43 28.43
C GLN A 477 -13.07 -14.56 29.68
N ASP A 478 -12.08 -14.85 30.53
CA ASP A 478 -11.74 -14.05 31.71
C ASP A 478 -11.28 -12.63 31.36
N HIS A 479 -10.74 -12.44 30.16
CA HIS A 479 -10.37 -11.13 29.62
C HIS A 479 -11.52 -10.42 28.88
N GLY A 480 -12.75 -10.91 29.02
CA GLY A 480 -13.96 -10.29 28.47
C GLY A 480 -14.47 -10.87 27.17
N GLY A 481 -13.84 -11.93 26.63
CA GLY A 481 -14.31 -12.65 25.44
C GLY A 481 -14.37 -11.77 24.16
N LEU A 482 -13.50 -10.75 24.06
CA LEU A 482 -13.57 -9.77 22.99
C LEU A 482 -13.20 -10.36 21.61
N THR A 483 -13.94 -9.97 20.59
CA THR A 483 -13.62 -10.25 19.18
C THR A 483 -12.40 -9.46 18.72
N ALA A 484 -11.81 -9.85 17.58
CA ALA A 484 -10.69 -9.10 16.99
C ALA A 484 -11.09 -7.66 16.61
N GLU A 485 -12.31 -7.47 16.12
CA GLU A 485 -12.84 -6.14 15.78
C GLU A 485 -12.98 -5.25 17.02
N GLU A 486 -13.47 -5.77 18.14
CA GLU A 486 -13.56 -5.02 19.41
C GLU A 486 -12.20 -4.63 19.97
N ARG A 487 -11.22 -5.53 19.89
CA ARG A 487 -9.84 -5.19 20.25
C ARG A 487 -9.24 -4.15 19.30
N ALA A 488 -9.56 -4.21 18.01
CA ALA A 488 -9.15 -3.23 17.02
C ALA A 488 -9.75 -1.83 17.31
N THR A 489 -11.03 -1.78 17.76
CA THR A 489 -11.67 -0.52 18.19
C THR A 489 -10.87 0.14 19.32
N THR A 490 -10.54 -0.62 20.36
CA THR A 490 -9.73 -0.10 21.47
C THR A 490 -8.37 0.38 20.98
N LEU A 491 -7.71 -0.37 20.10
CA LEU A 491 -6.36 -0.05 19.64
C LEU A 491 -6.30 1.24 18.81
N TRP A 492 -7.24 1.45 17.86
CA TRP A 492 -7.19 2.68 17.08
C TRP A 492 -7.54 3.91 17.94
N GLN A 493 -8.45 3.79 18.91
CA GLN A 493 -8.74 4.86 19.85
C GLN A 493 -7.51 5.23 20.70
N ASP A 494 -6.85 4.24 21.27
CA ASP A 494 -5.60 4.43 22.02
C ASP A 494 -4.50 5.09 21.16
N CYS A 495 -4.38 4.70 19.88
CA CYS A 495 -3.44 5.32 18.96
C CYS A 495 -3.74 6.81 18.74
N LEU A 496 -5.00 7.19 18.61
CA LEU A 496 -5.40 8.59 18.42
C LEU A 496 -5.21 9.41 19.69
N GLU A 497 -5.58 8.88 20.86
CA GLU A 497 -5.44 9.54 22.15
C GLU A 497 -3.98 9.83 22.50
N HIS A 498 -3.10 8.86 22.25
CA HIS A 498 -1.68 8.97 22.58
C HIS A 498 -0.80 9.44 21.40
N TYR A 499 -1.44 9.89 20.31
CA TYR A 499 -0.73 10.34 19.11
C TYR A 499 0.21 11.51 19.41
N LYS A 500 1.42 11.45 18.87
CA LYS A 500 2.41 12.53 18.95
C LYS A 500 2.81 12.97 17.55
N ARG A 501 2.70 14.26 17.29
CA ARG A 501 3.19 14.84 16.03
C ARG A 501 4.69 14.62 15.86
N PRO A 502 5.18 14.42 14.63
CA PRO A 502 6.61 14.41 14.34
C PRO A 502 7.30 15.70 14.79
N GLN A 503 8.60 15.61 15.11
CA GLN A 503 9.37 16.70 15.71
C GLN A 503 9.33 18.00 14.89
N HIS A 504 9.36 17.91 13.56
CA HIS A 504 9.42 19.09 12.66
C HIS A 504 8.03 19.63 12.24
N SER A 505 6.96 19.04 12.72
CA SER A 505 5.61 19.36 12.22
C SER A 505 5.19 20.80 12.52
N LEU A 506 5.56 21.36 13.68
CA LEU A 506 5.21 22.75 14.03
C LEU A 506 5.95 23.76 13.15
N GLU A 507 7.23 23.56 12.87
CA GLU A 507 7.99 24.41 11.97
C GLU A 507 7.46 24.38 10.53
N ILE A 508 7.02 23.20 10.07
CA ILE A 508 6.38 23.05 8.76
C ILE A 508 5.03 23.75 8.76
N GLU A 509 4.22 23.60 9.81
CA GLU A 509 2.93 24.27 9.95
C GLU A 509 3.10 25.79 9.92
N ASP A 510 4.02 26.34 10.70
CA ASP A 510 4.31 27.78 10.74
C ASP A 510 4.70 28.35 9.36
N ARG A 511 5.48 27.59 8.59
CA ARG A 511 5.83 27.97 7.21
C ARG A 511 4.64 27.86 6.26
N LEU A 512 3.80 26.84 6.41
CA LEU A 512 2.70 26.57 5.47
C LEU A 512 1.48 27.48 5.70
N MET A 513 1.17 27.89 6.94
CA MET A 513 -0.06 28.62 7.22
C MET A 513 -0.21 29.92 6.41
N PRO A 514 0.81 30.80 6.25
CA PRO A 514 0.68 31.98 5.40
C PRO A 514 0.42 31.65 3.92
N LEU A 515 1.00 30.54 3.42
CA LEU A 515 0.75 30.08 2.06
C LEU A 515 -0.67 29.52 1.91
N VAL A 516 -1.13 28.71 2.87
CA VAL A 516 -2.49 28.16 2.90
C VAL A 516 -3.53 29.29 2.89
N ASP A 517 -3.33 30.33 3.72
CA ASP A 517 -4.23 31.49 3.77
C ASP A 517 -4.26 32.24 2.43
N ARG A 518 -3.09 32.42 1.78
CA ARG A 518 -3.00 33.01 0.45
C ARG A 518 -3.75 32.17 -0.58
N LEU A 519 -3.46 30.89 -0.69
CA LEU A 519 -4.09 29.99 -1.67
C LEU A 519 -5.61 29.94 -1.51
N LYS A 520 -6.12 29.92 -0.28
CA LYS A 520 -7.55 29.97 0.00
C LYS A 520 -8.16 31.33 -0.37
N SER A 521 -7.48 32.44 -0.06
CA SER A 521 -7.96 33.79 -0.43
C SER A 521 -8.00 34.00 -1.95
N GLU A 522 -7.15 33.33 -2.70
CA GLU A 522 -7.13 33.30 -4.16
C GLU A 522 -8.20 32.35 -4.75
N GLY A 523 -8.93 31.62 -3.92
CA GLY A 523 -10.02 30.72 -4.32
C GLY A 523 -9.58 29.27 -4.58
N GLY A 524 -8.37 28.89 -4.15
CA GLY A 524 -7.82 27.55 -4.35
C GLY A 524 -7.64 27.20 -5.83
N ALA A 525 -7.82 25.91 -6.18
CA ALA A 525 -7.78 25.45 -7.56
C ALA A 525 -8.89 24.40 -7.81
N ALA A 526 -9.75 24.68 -8.78
CA ALA A 526 -10.76 23.70 -9.20
C ALA A 526 -10.09 22.48 -9.84
N PRO A 527 -10.60 21.25 -9.57
CA PRO A 527 -10.12 20.09 -10.31
C PRO A 527 -10.49 20.20 -11.80
N LEU A 528 -9.68 19.62 -12.66
CA LEU A 528 -10.03 19.39 -14.04
C LEU A 528 -11.14 18.33 -14.08
N THR A 529 -12.25 18.61 -14.76
CA THR A 529 -13.45 17.75 -14.86
C THR A 529 -13.54 17.08 -16.23
#